data_1944574a9e7c7fcaa3250af3d7a4268c
#
_entry.id   1944574a9e7c7fcaa3250af3d7a4268c
#
_cell.length_a   1.000
_cell.length_b   1.000
_cell.length_c   1.000
_cell.angle_alpha   90.00
_cell.angle_beta   90.00
_cell.angle_gamma   90.00
#
_symmetry.space_group_name_H-M   'P 1'
#
loop_
_entity.id
_entity.type
_entity.pdbx_description
1 polymer ?
#
loop_
_entity_poly.entity_id
_entity_poly.type
_entity_poly.pdbx_seq_one_letter_code
_entity_poly.pdbx_strand_id
1 'polypeptide(L)'
;FCTLHPKEETIMLAKWPEYRADWNFPAEEEMLEHCKDLVKGVRNVRTEMDVPPSRKAKIFIVADDAALRETFEKTREAYQNLAGASDVSVQADKNGIEDDAVSVVIPGATLYLPLEDLVDFEKEKERLLKEKERLVKELARSRGMLSNEKFLNNAKPEKVQDCLLYTSDAADD
;
A
#
# COMPACT_ATOMS: atom_id res chain seq x y z
N PHE A 1 -25.05 -0.54 -22.84
CA PHE A 1 -26.19 -1.47 -22.87
C PHE A 1 -26.47 -1.92 -24.31
N CYS A 2 -26.81 -1.04 -25.23
CA CYS A 2 -27.17 -1.40 -26.62
C CYS A 2 -26.06 -2.14 -27.39
N THR A 3 -24.80 -1.93 -27.02
CA THR A 3 -23.65 -2.66 -27.60
C THR A 3 -23.67 -4.15 -27.26
N LEU A 4 -24.14 -4.49 -26.04
CA LEU A 4 -24.25 -5.86 -25.55
C LEU A 4 -25.62 -6.49 -25.86
N HIS A 5 -26.65 -5.65 -26.07
CA HIS A 5 -28.04 -6.02 -26.33
C HIS A 5 -28.55 -5.35 -27.62
N PRO A 6 -28.06 -5.76 -28.80
CA PRO A 6 -28.34 -5.06 -30.09
C PRO A 6 -29.79 -5.13 -30.54
N LYS A 7 -30.62 -5.96 -29.91
CA LYS A 7 -32.05 -6.09 -30.21
C LYS A 7 -32.93 -5.18 -29.38
N GLU A 8 -32.36 -4.47 -28.38
CA GLU A 8 -33.07 -3.61 -27.47
C GLU A 8 -32.71 -2.15 -27.72
N GLU A 9 -33.73 -1.27 -27.82
CA GLU A 9 -33.51 0.16 -28.10
C GLU A 9 -32.88 0.89 -26.94
N THR A 10 -33.25 0.52 -25.69
CA THR A 10 -32.79 1.18 -24.48
C THR A 10 -32.96 0.27 -23.25
N ILE A 11 -32.11 0.44 -22.25
CA ILE A 11 -32.25 -0.21 -20.94
C ILE A 11 -33.58 0.10 -20.25
N MET A 12 -34.17 1.25 -20.55
CA MET A 12 -35.45 1.68 -19.95
C MET A 12 -36.64 0.80 -20.35
N LEU A 13 -36.55 0.15 -21.51
CA LEU A 13 -37.58 -0.75 -22.03
C LEU A 13 -37.23 -2.22 -21.80
N ALA A 14 -36.04 -2.52 -21.31
CA ALA A 14 -35.63 -3.88 -21.02
C ALA A 14 -36.43 -4.46 -19.84
N LYS A 15 -36.67 -5.77 -19.91
CA LYS A 15 -37.30 -6.48 -18.79
C LYS A 15 -36.38 -6.46 -17.58
N TRP A 16 -36.93 -6.26 -16.39
CA TRP A 16 -36.20 -6.35 -15.16
C TRP A 16 -35.65 -7.77 -14.99
N PRO A 17 -34.38 -7.91 -14.54
CA PRO A 17 -33.80 -9.22 -14.29
C PRO A 17 -34.60 -10.01 -13.25
N GLU A 18 -34.85 -11.27 -13.54
CA GLU A 18 -35.50 -12.19 -12.61
C GLU A 18 -34.45 -13.05 -11.91
N TYR A 19 -34.69 -13.37 -10.63
CA TYR A 19 -33.80 -14.26 -9.88
C TYR A 19 -33.82 -15.65 -10.49
N ARG A 20 -32.62 -16.20 -10.70
CA ARG A 20 -32.40 -17.56 -11.20
C ARG A 20 -31.49 -18.31 -10.23
N ALA A 21 -32.02 -19.35 -9.61
CA ALA A 21 -31.29 -20.16 -8.64
C ALA A 21 -30.07 -20.88 -9.24
N ASP A 22 -30.12 -21.21 -10.53
CA ASP A 22 -29.02 -21.82 -11.29
C ASP A 22 -27.84 -20.85 -11.53
N TRP A 23 -28.02 -19.56 -11.22
CA TRP A 23 -26.98 -18.53 -11.30
C TRP A 23 -26.37 -18.20 -9.92
N ASN A 24 -26.67 -18.98 -8.92
CA ASN A 24 -26.09 -18.83 -7.59
C ASN A 24 -24.85 -19.74 -7.47
N PHE A 25 -23.71 -19.15 -7.26
CA PHE A 25 -22.39 -19.83 -7.23
C PHE A 25 -21.70 -19.54 -5.88
N PRO A 26 -22.18 -20.06 -4.74
CA PRO A 26 -21.69 -19.70 -3.43
C PRO A 26 -20.21 -20.04 -3.21
N ALA A 27 -19.72 -21.14 -3.80
CA ALA A 27 -18.34 -21.53 -3.67
C ALA A 27 -17.38 -20.58 -4.42
N GLU A 28 -17.77 -20.15 -5.61
CA GLU A 28 -17.02 -19.17 -6.41
C GLU A 28 -17.09 -17.77 -5.80
N GLU A 29 -18.21 -17.42 -5.18
CA GLU A 29 -18.37 -16.18 -4.43
C GLU A 29 -17.39 -16.13 -3.25
N GLU A 30 -17.35 -17.18 -2.43
CA GLU A 30 -16.40 -17.29 -1.32
C GLU A 30 -14.93 -17.23 -1.79
N MET A 31 -14.61 -17.92 -2.88
CA MET A 31 -13.29 -17.85 -3.50
C MET A 31 -12.92 -16.41 -3.91
N LEU A 32 -13.85 -15.66 -4.49
CA LEU A 32 -13.63 -14.27 -4.88
C LEU A 32 -13.52 -13.34 -3.67
N GLU A 33 -14.23 -13.58 -2.57
CA GLU A 33 -14.07 -12.80 -1.35
C GLU A 33 -12.65 -12.98 -0.77
N HIS A 34 -12.13 -14.20 -0.67
CA HIS A 34 -10.74 -14.43 -0.28
C HIS A 34 -9.74 -13.72 -1.19
N CYS A 35 -9.98 -13.74 -2.51
CA CYS A 35 -9.14 -13.02 -3.46
C CYS A 35 -9.17 -11.51 -3.23
N LYS A 36 -10.33 -10.92 -2.98
CA LYS A 36 -10.50 -9.49 -2.68
C LYS A 36 -9.78 -9.09 -1.39
N ASP A 37 -9.90 -9.89 -0.34
CA ASP A 37 -9.25 -9.63 0.94
C ASP A 37 -7.72 -9.66 0.80
N LEU A 38 -7.18 -10.62 0.05
CA LEU A 38 -5.76 -10.67 -0.26
C LEU A 38 -5.30 -9.42 -1.02
N VAL A 39 -5.95 -9.09 -2.13
CA VAL A 39 -5.60 -7.92 -2.94
C VAL A 39 -5.67 -6.63 -2.11
N LYS A 40 -6.70 -6.49 -1.27
CA LYS A 40 -6.87 -5.35 -0.36
C LYS A 40 -5.74 -5.28 0.66
N GLY A 41 -5.40 -6.40 1.30
CA GLY A 41 -4.30 -6.49 2.26
C GLY A 41 -2.97 -6.04 1.66
N VAL A 42 -2.60 -6.59 0.49
CA VAL A 42 -1.38 -6.21 -0.21
C VAL A 42 -1.37 -4.72 -0.60
N ARG A 43 -2.47 -4.19 -1.12
CA ARG A 43 -2.56 -2.78 -1.50
C ARG A 43 -2.44 -1.84 -0.30
N ASN A 44 -2.99 -2.21 0.85
CA ASN A 44 -2.85 -1.42 2.08
C ASN A 44 -1.39 -1.32 2.49
N VAL A 45 -0.66 -2.44 2.58
CA VAL A 45 0.78 -2.44 2.89
C VAL A 45 1.57 -1.59 1.89
N ARG A 46 1.30 -1.74 0.60
CA ARG A 46 1.97 -0.94 -0.43
C ARG A 46 1.73 0.56 -0.26
N THR A 47 0.53 0.93 0.18
CA THR A 47 0.18 2.34 0.45
C THR A 47 0.86 2.85 1.71
N GLU A 48 0.87 2.06 2.79
CA GLU A 48 1.52 2.40 4.06
C GLU A 48 3.05 2.57 3.90
N MET A 49 3.64 1.79 3.01
CA MET A 49 5.08 1.82 2.74
C MET A 49 5.47 2.71 1.53
N ASP A 50 4.51 3.46 0.97
CA ASP A 50 4.71 4.33 -0.19
C ASP A 50 5.37 3.63 -1.41
N VAL A 51 4.98 2.36 -1.65
CA VAL A 51 5.53 1.54 -2.73
C VAL A 51 4.93 1.97 -4.07
N PRO A 52 5.74 2.37 -5.06
CA PRO A 52 5.22 2.79 -6.36
C PRO A 52 4.48 1.64 -7.07
N PRO A 53 3.39 1.94 -7.80
CA PRO A 53 2.57 0.92 -8.48
C PRO A 53 3.35 0.06 -9.50
N SER A 54 4.41 0.60 -10.08
CA SER A 54 5.26 -0.10 -11.05
C SER A 54 6.17 -1.16 -10.44
N ARG A 55 6.41 -1.09 -9.12
CA ARG A 55 7.25 -2.05 -8.42
C ARG A 55 6.46 -3.31 -8.12
N LYS A 56 6.97 -4.45 -8.57
CA LYS A 56 6.39 -5.77 -8.30
C LYS A 56 7.11 -6.41 -7.12
N ALA A 57 6.38 -7.10 -6.26
CA ALA A 57 6.91 -7.80 -5.10
C ALA A 57 6.46 -9.27 -5.11
N LYS A 58 7.25 -10.15 -4.52
CA LYS A 58 6.82 -11.53 -4.25
C LYS A 58 5.78 -11.53 -3.14
N ILE A 59 4.82 -12.44 -3.22
CA ILE A 59 3.81 -12.66 -2.19
C ILE A 59 3.88 -14.11 -1.75
N PHE A 60 4.11 -14.32 -0.45
CA PHE A 60 3.97 -15.63 0.16
C PHE A 60 2.65 -15.70 0.91
N ILE A 61 1.87 -16.74 0.65
CA ILE A 61 0.58 -16.99 1.27
C ILE A 61 0.73 -18.23 2.14
N VAL A 62 0.59 -18.06 3.44
CA VAL A 62 0.62 -19.15 4.40
C VAL A 62 -0.79 -19.42 4.88
N ALA A 63 -1.30 -20.62 4.61
CA ALA A 63 -2.62 -21.05 5.04
C ALA A 63 -2.56 -22.51 5.51
N ASP A 64 -3.11 -22.80 6.70
CA ASP A 64 -3.14 -24.13 7.28
C ASP A 64 -4.10 -25.07 6.51
N ASP A 65 -5.23 -24.50 6.03
CA ASP A 65 -6.26 -25.24 5.32
C ASP A 65 -5.84 -25.54 3.86
N ALA A 66 -5.89 -26.82 3.50
CA ALA A 66 -5.56 -27.29 2.16
C ALA A 66 -6.54 -26.78 1.08
N ALA A 67 -7.83 -26.64 1.41
CA ALA A 67 -8.84 -26.14 0.48
C ALA A 67 -8.62 -24.66 0.17
N LEU A 68 -8.24 -23.86 1.18
CA LEU A 68 -7.86 -22.46 0.98
C LEU A 68 -6.59 -22.33 0.16
N ARG A 69 -5.57 -23.16 0.37
CA ARG A 69 -4.38 -23.17 -0.48
C ARG A 69 -4.70 -23.43 -1.94
N GLU A 70 -5.57 -24.42 -2.23
CA GLU A 70 -6.03 -24.69 -3.59
C GLU A 70 -6.77 -23.48 -4.20
N THR A 71 -7.58 -22.81 -3.40
CA THR A 71 -8.29 -21.58 -3.80
C THR A 71 -7.31 -20.45 -4.18
N PHE A 72 -6.28 -20.22 -3.35
CA PHE A 72 -5.25 -19.22 -3.63
C PHE A 72 -4.40 -19.58 -4.85
N GLU A 73 -4.11 -20.85 -5.07
CA GLU A 73 -3.42 -21.26 -6.31
C GLU A 73 -4.26 -21.04 -7.57
N LYS A 74 -5.56 -21.32 -7.54
CA LYS A 74 -6.47 -21.06 -8.66
C LYS A 74 -6.58 -19.59 -9.02
N THR A 75 -6.44 -18.71 -8.06
CA THR A 75 -6.56 -17.24 -8.22
C THR A 75 -5.21 -16.52 -8.41
N ARG A 76 -4.11 -17.26 -8.55
CA ARG A 76 -2.74 -16.75 -8.65
C ARG A 76 -2.56 -15.63 -9.69
N GLU A 77 -3.12 -15.81 -10.90
CA GLU A 77 -3.04 -14.80 -11.96
C GLU A 77 -3.73 -13.47 -11.58
N ALA A 78 -4.80 -13.54 -10.81
CA ALA A 78 -5.47 -12.34 -10.30
C ALA A 78 -4.55 -11.51 -9.40
N TYR A 79 -3.74 -12.15 -8.56
CA TYR A 79 -2.79 -11.46 -7.67
C TYR A 79 -1.66 -10.78 -8.44
N GLN A 80 -1.15 -11.42 -9.50
CA GLN A 80 -0.14 -10.82 -10.37
C GLN A 80 -0.65 -9.53 -11.03
N ASN A 81 -1.91 -9.53 -11.46
CA ASN A 81 -2.53 -8.42 -12.16
C ASN A 81 -3.06 -7.33 -11.20
N LEU A 82 -3.70 -7.71 -10.11
CA LEU A 82 -4.44 -6.79 -9.23
C LEU A 82 -3.64 -6.33 -8.01
N ALA A 83 -2.75 -7.16 -7.48
CA ALA A 83 -1.91 -6.84 -6.34
C ALA A 83 -0.48 -6.41 -6.71
N GLY A 84 -0.12 -6.51 -8.00
CA GLY A 84 1.23 -6.20 -8.48
C GLY A 84 2.26 -7.23 -7.99
N ALA A 85 1.88 -8.50 -7.91
CA ALA A 85 2.80 -9.57 -7.57
C ALA A 85 3.74 -9.87 -8.75
N SER A 86 5.04 -10.06 -8.45
CA SER A 86 6.01 -10.63 -9.40
C SER A 86 5.88 -12.14 -9.44
N ASP A 87 5.69 -12.75 -8.29
CA ASP A 87 5.45 -14.16 -8.10
C ASP A 87 4.57 -14.39 -6.86
N VAL A 88 3.88 -15.53 -6.79
CA VAL A 88 3.02 -15.92 -5.68
C VAL A 88 3.37 -17.33 -5.25
N SER A 89 3.70 -17.52 -4.01
CA SER A 89 3.97 -18.83 -3.40
C SER A 89 2.92 -19.12 -2.35
N VAL A 90 2.24 -20.28 -2.48
CA VAL A 90 1.26 -20.74 -1.49
C VAL A 90 1.85 -21.93 -0.72
N GLN A 91 1.86 -21.84 0.61
CA GLN A 91 2.49 -22.85 1.45
C GLN A 91 1.73 -23.05 2.77
N ALA A 92 2.02 -24.14 3.47
CA ALA A 92 1.37 -24.48 4.72
C ALA A 92 2.04 -23.83 5.93
N ASP A 93 3.32 -23.51 5.84
CA ASP A 93 4.13 -22.99 6.93
C ASP A 93 4.99 -21.78 6.48
N LYS A 94 5.68 -21.16 7.43
CA LYS A 94 6.55 -19.99 7.20
C LYS A 94 7.95 -20.37 6.67
N ASN A 95 8.19 -21.60 6.26
CA ASN A 95 9.52 -22.03 5.84
C ASN A 95 9.98 -21.28 4.58
N GLY A 96 11.21 -20.76 4.62
CA GLY A 96 11.80 -20.04 3.50
C GLY A 96 11.33 -18.59 3.35
N ILE A 97 10.58 -18.07 4.31
CA ILE A 97 10.21 -16.65 4.38
C ILE A 97 11.16 -15.94 5.34
N GLU A 98 11.72 -14.82 4.94
CA GLU A 98 12.64 -14.01 5.74
C GLU A 98 11.91 -13.40 6.94
N ASP A 99 12.64 -13.22 8.05
CA ASP A 99 12.05 -12.71 9.29
C ASP A 99 11.66 -11.23 9.22
N ASP A 100 12.23 -10.48 8.31
CA ASP A 100 11.94 -9.07 8.05
C ASP A 100 10.77 -8.85 7.08
N ALA A 101 10.16 -9.92 6.55
CA ALA A 101 9.00 -9.83 5.68
C ALA A 101 7.80 -9.19 6.41
N VAL A 102 7.17 -8.23 5.74
CA VAL A 102 5.95 -7.59 6.25
C VAL A 102 4.81 -8.59 6.23
N SER A 103 4.17 -8.81 7.37
CA SER A 103 3.07 -9.76 7.51
C SER A 103 1.71 -9.05 7.51
N VAL A 104 0.73 -9.64 6.82
CA VAL A 104 -0.66 -9.20 6.78
C VAL A 104 -1.56 -10.38 7.06
N VAL A 105 -2.39 -10.26 8.08
CA VAL A 105 -3.38 -11.29 8.42
C VAL A 105 -4.66 -11.04 7.64
N ILE A 106 -5.12 -12.06 6.93
CA ILE A 106 -6.42 -12.09 6.25
C ILE A 106 -7.25 -13.28 6.77
N PRO A 107 -8.55 -13.33 6.53
CA PRO A 107 -9.36 -14.48 6.92
C PRO A 107 -8.80 -15.80 6.36
N GLY A 108 -8.39 -16.69 7.25
CA GLY A 108 -7.87 -18.04 6.92
C GLY A 108 -6.43 -18.11 6.41
N ALA A 109 -5.70 -16.99 6.29
CA ALA A 109 -4.31 -17.01 5.84
C ALA A 109 -3.50 -15.82 6.37
N THR A 110 -2.18 -15.95 6.31
CA THR A 110 -1.24 -14.86 6.56
C THR A 110 -0.40 -14.63 5.31
N LEU A 111 -0.33 -13.38 4.86
CA LEU A 111 0.48 -12.96 3.73
C LEU A 111 1.83 -12.47 4.24
N TYR A 112 2.88 -12.74 3.49
CA TYR A 112 4.21 -12.19 3.75
C TYR A 112 4.76 -11.56 2.47
N LEU A 113 5.26 -10.34 2.61
CA LEU A 113 5.87 -9.58 1.53
C LEU A 113 7.31 -9.26 1.94
N PRO A 114 8.33 -9.74 1.21
CA PRO A 114 9.71 -9.42 1.49
C PRO A 114 9.95 -7.90 1.44
N LEU A 115 10.60 -7.37 2.45
CA LEU A 115 10.86 -5.92 2.57
C LEU A 115 11.75 -5.41 1.43
N GLU A 116 12.71 -6.21 0.98
CA GLU A 116 13.60 -5.91 -0.13
C GLU A 116 12.86 -5.64 -1.45
N ASP A 117 11.77 -6.37 -1.67
CA ASP A 117 10.92 -6.18 -2.85
C ASP A 117 10.06 -4.91 -2.76
N LEU A 118 9.72 -4.46 -1.56
CA LEU A 118 8.87 -3.30 -1.32
C LEU A 118 9.66 -2.00 -1.34
N VAL A 119 10.82 -1.96 -0.69
CA VAL A 119 11.61 -0.73 -0.50
C VAL A 119 12.92 -0.80 -1.27
N ASP A 120 13.23 0.25 -2.00
CA ASP A 120 14.56 0.46 -2.60
C ASP A 120 15.41 1.22 -1.58
N PHE A 121 16.10 0.48 -0.73
CA PHE A 121 16.89 1.04 0.37
C PHE A 121 17.91 2.09 -0.10
N GLU A 122 18.52 1.93 -1.26
CA GLU A 122 19.49 2.90 -1.77
C GLU A 122 18.83 4.23 -2.17
N LYS A 123 17.69 4.16 -2.87
CA LYS A 123 16.94 5.37 -3.24
C LYS A 123 16.33 6.05 -2.02
N GLU A 124 15.78 5.28 -1.09
CA GLU A 124 15.21 5.85 0.14
C GLU A 124 16.28 6.50 1.00
N LYS A 125 17.45 5.87 1.14
CA LYS A 125 18.61 6.45 1.81
C LYS A 125 19.06 7.74 1.13
N GLU A 126 19.13 7.79 -0.19
CA GLU A 126 19.48 9.00 -0.93
C GLU A 126 18.42 10.11 -0.72
N ARG A 127 17.13 9.75 -0.74
CA ARG A 127 16.03 10.68 -0.44
C ARG A 127 16.15 11.27 0.96
N LEU A 128 16.34 10.42 1.96
CA LEU A 128 16.48 10.83 3.36
C LEU A 128 17.74 11.68 3.59
N LEU A 129 18.84 11.36 2.93
CA LEU A 129 20.07 12.18 2.99
C LEU A 129 19.82 13.58 2.42
N LYS A 130 19.17 13.70 1.26
CA LYS A 130 18.81 15.00 0.66
C LYS A 130 17.88 15.80 1.56
N GLU A 131 16.88 15.13 2.15
CA GLU A 131 15.95 15.75 3.09
C GLU A 131 16.67 16.25 4.35
N LYS A 132 17.55 15.42 4.92
CA LYS A 132 18.40 15.82 6.05
C LYS A 132 19.26 17.04 5.72
N GLU A 133 19.90 17.06 4.55
CA GLU A 133 20.70 18.23 4.12
C GLU A 133 19.84 19.50 3.99
N ARG A 134 18.62 19.35 3.45
CA ARG A 134 17.66 20.46 3.35
C ARG A 134 17.31 21.00 4.72
N LEU A 135 16.91 20.13 5.65
CA LEU A 135 16.52 20.51 7.02
C LEU A 135 17.69 21.14 7.79
N VAL A 136 18.91 20.60 7.66
CA VAL A 136 20.11 21.18 8.26
C VAL A 136 20.37 22.60 7.74
N LYS A 137 20.21 22.85 6.44
CA LYS A 137 20.35 24.20 5.85
C LYS A 137 19.28 25.16 6.35
N GLU A 138 18.03 24.68 6.46
CA GLU A 138 16.93 25.49 7.01
C GLU A 138 17.14 25.82 8.48
N LEU A 139 17.57 24.86 9.28
CA LEU A 139 17.95 25.07 10.69
C LEU A 139 19.10 26.10 10.84
N ALA A 140 20.15 25.94 10.04
CA ALA A 140 21.27 26.89 10.05
C ALA A 140 20.83 28.30 9.68
N ARG A 141 19.91 28.42 8.70
CA ARG A 141 19.33 29.70 8.30
C ARG A 141 18.49 30.31 9.44
N SER A 142 17.62 29.52 10.07
CA SER A 142 16.76 29.98 11.17
C SER A 142 17.60 30.40 12.38
N ARG A 143 18.63 29.62 12.76
CA ARG A 143 19.58 29.98 13.82
C ARG A 143 20.35 31.25 13.46
N GLY A 144 20.80 31.41 12.20
CA GLY A 144 21.46 32.62 11.73
C GLY A 144 20.55 33.86 11.79
N MET A 145 19.27 33.71 11.49
CA MET A 145 18.29 34.82 11.64
C MET A 145 18.06 35.16 13.09
N LEU A 146 17.93 34.19 13.99
CA LEU A 146 17.74 34.39 15.44
C LEU A 146 18.98 34.98 16.13
N SER A 147 20.18 34.76 15.60
CA SER A 147 21.41 35.36 16.12
C SER A 147 21.64 36.81 15.62
N ASN A 148 20.82 37.31 14.70
CA ASN A 148 20.96 38.65 14.14
C ASN A 148 20.04 39.64 14.88
N GLU A 149 20.64 40.49 15.73
CA GLU A 149 19.92 41.52 16.51
C GLU A 149 19.08 42.47 15.66
N LYS A 150 19.56 42.79 14.43
CA LYS A 150 18.79 43.66 13.49
C LYS A 150 17.52 42.96 12.98
N PHE A 151 17.57 41.63 12.84
CA PHE A 151 16.40 40.86 12.48
C PHE A 151 15.40 40.79 13.63
N LEU A 152 15.86 40.51 14.84
CA LEU A 152 15.00 40.45 16.03
C LEU A 152 14.27 41.76 16.30
N ASN A 153 14.93 42.92 16.08
CA ASN A 153 14.35 44.23 16.33
C ASN A 153 13.40 44.73 15.23
N ASN A 154 13.51 44.23 14.01
CA ASN A 154 12.74 44.71 12.84
C ASN A 154 11.76 43.67 12.26
N ALA A 155 11.87 42.37 12.63
CA ALA A 155 10.99 41.33 12.14
C ALA A 155 9.63 41.35 12.86
N LYS A 156 8.58 40.91 12.13
CA LYS A 156 7.27 40.73 12.74
C LYS A 156 7.36 39.63 13.82
N PRO A 157 6.68 39.78 14.99
CA PRO A 157 6.72 38.81 16.07
C PRO A 157 6.38 37.37 15.65
N GLU A 158 5.41 37.22 14.73
CA GLU A 158 5.01 35.94 14.17
C GLU A 158 6.18 35.19 13.49
N LYS A 159 7.01 35.89 12.69
CA LYS A 159 8.18 35.28 12.04
C LYS A 159 9.29 34.87 13.00
N VAL A 160 9.44 35.60 14.09
CA VAL A 160 10.41 35.24 15.14
C VAL A 160 9.92 34.01 15.86
N GLN A 161 8.63 33.92 16.15
CA GLN A 161 8.00 32.77 16.79
C GLN A 161 8.05 31.51 15.93
N ASP A 162 7.81 31.63 14.62
CA ASP A 162 7.97 30.52 13.66
C ASP A 162 9.41 29.99 13.65
N CYS A 163 10.40 30.87 13.63
CA CYS A 163 11.81 30.47 13.69
C CYS A 163 12.17 29.78 15.02
N LEU A 164 11.59 30.19 16.14
CA LEU A 164 11.79 29.58 17.45
C LEU A 164 11.16 28.18 17.54
N LEU A 165 9.92 28.03 17.06
CA LEU A 165 9.24 26.74 16.98
C LEU A 165 10.06 25.74 16.14
N TYR A 166 10.52 26.17 14.97
CA TYR A 166 11.32 25.32 14.08
C TYR A 166 12.66 24.90 14.68
N THR A 167 13.21 25.65 15.61
CA THR A 167 14.47 25.31 16.30
C THR A 167 14.27 24.51 17.57
N SER A 168 13.08 24.58 18.22
CA SER A 168 12.77 23.79 19.41
C SER A 168 12.38 22.36 19.07
N ASP A 169 11.54 22.15 18.05
CA ASP A 169 11.16 20.82 17.60
C ASP A 169 12.36 19.96 17.12
N ALA A 170 13.41 20.63 16.62
CA ALA A 170 14.64 19.96 16.20
C ALA A 170 15.65 19.68 17.34
N ALA A 171 15.33 20.04 18.58
CA ALA A 171 16.19 19.82 19.74
C ALA A 171 15.69 18.69 20.66
N ASP A 172 14.46 18.24 20.43
CA ASP A 172 13.82 17.16 21.22
C ASP A 172 13.89 15.77 20.55
N ASP A 173 14.50 15.66 19.33
CA ASP A 173 14.85 14.40 18.63
C ASP A 173 16.39 14.19 18.72
#